data_ac8468d167557a62fbe1f6dce485d752
#
_entry.id   ac8468d167557a62fbe1f6dce485d752
#
_cell.length_a   1.000
_cell.length_b   1.000
_cell.length_c   1.000
_cell.angle_alpha   90.00
_cell.angle_beta   90.00
_cell.angle_gamma   90.00
#
_symmetry.space_group_name_H-M   'P 1'
#
loop_
_entity.id
_entity.type
_entity.pdbx_description
1 polymer ?
#
loop_
_entity_poly.entity_id
_entity_poly.type
_entity_poly.pdbx_seq_one_letter_code
_entity_poly.pdbx_strand_id
1 'polypeptide(L)'
;MLLEELQKTLRHVSLAKDEILFRAGDESSDGYVLSMGEIQLSRRLGQSDAMQIHMVREGEVFGVWKALYQNKKRNFTATASTPSEVLIIPDYILKKK
;
A
#
# COMPACT_ATOMS: atom_id res chain seq x y z
N MET A 1 -11.62 -13.81 -6.49
CA MET A 1 -12.25 -13.26 -5.28
C MET A 1 -12.71 -11.84 -5.54
N LEU A 2 -13.93 -11.54 -5.21
CA LEU A 2 -14.49 -10.20 -5.42
C LEU A 2 -14.07 -9.28 -4.27
N LEU A 3 -13.99 -7.99 -4.56
CA LEU A 3 -13.62 -6.99 -3.56
C LEU A 3 -14.54 -7.06 -2.34
N GLU A 4 -15.84 -7.30 -2.55
CA GLU A 4 -16.79 -7.41 -1.46
C GLU A 4 -16.43 -8.52 -0.48
N GLU A 5 -15.92 -9.65 -0.99
CA GLU A 5 -15.49 -10.75 -0.15
C GLU A 5 -14.24 -10.37 0.64
N LEU A 6 -13.32 -9.66 0.00
CA LEU A 6 -12.12 -9.17 0.68
C LEU A 6 -12.48 -8.20 1.79
N GLN A 7 -13.47 -7.35 1.56
CA GLN A 7 -13.91 -6.39 2.58
C GLN A 7 -14.49 -7.06 3.81
N LYS A 8 -15.04 -8.26 3.65
CA LYS A 8 -15.60 -9.01 4.77
C LYS A 8 -14.56 -9.78 5.56
N THR A 9 -13.48 -10.20 4.90
CA THR A 9 -12.52 -11.12 5.51
C THR A 9 -11.19 -10.47 5.91
N LEU A 10 -10.83 -9.37 5.29
CA LEU A 10 -9.55 -8.72 5.55
C LEU A 10 -9.71 -7.56 6.52
N ARG A 11 -8.60 -7.25 7.20
CA ARG A 11 -8.59 -6.13 8.13
C ARG A 11 -8.67 -4.81 7.37
N HIS A 12 -9.39 -3.87 7.95
CA HIS A 12 -9.54 -2.52 7.42
C HIS A 12 -8.68 -1.57 8.23
N VAL A 13 -8.06 -0.61 7.55
CA VAL A 13 -7.36 0.49 8.20
C VAL A 13 -7.92 1.78 7.65
N SER A 14 -8.34 2.66 8.54
CA SER A 14 -8.82 4.00 8.17
C SER A 14 -7.68 4.99 8.36
N LEU A 15 -7.46 5.83 7.37
CA LEU A 15 -6.38 6.81 7.36
C LEU A 15 -6.97 8.22 7.24
N ALA A 16 -6.52 9.12 8.10
CA ALA A 16 -6.83 10.53 7.95
C ALA A 16 -5.98 11.13 6.83
N LYS A 17 -6.40 12.28 6.32
CA LYS A 17 -5.59 13.02 5.34
C LYS A 17 -4.19 13.24 5.90
N ASP A 18 -3.19 12.99 5.04
CA ASP A 18 -1.76 13.14 5.34
C ASP A 18 -1.20 12.08 6.29
N GLU A 19 -2.01 11.13 6.71
CA GLU A 19 -1.53 10.03 7.53
C GLU A 19 -0.72 9.04 6.68
N ILE A 20 0.35 8.51 7.25
CA ILE A 20 1.26 7.60 6.55
C ILE A 20 0.90 6.17 6.90
N LEU A 21 0.67 5.34 5.87
CA LEU A 21 0.39 3.92 6.04
C LEU A 21 1.68 3.12 6.24
N PHE A 22 2.67 3.40 5.42
CA PHE A 22 4.02 2.83 5.60
C PHE A 22 5.04 3.78 4.97
N ARG A 23 6.29 3.64 5.42
CA ARG A 23 7.38 4.49 4.92
C ARG A 23 8.37 3.68 4.12
N ALA A 24 9.02 4.33 3.17
CA ALA A 24 10.15 3.73 2.47
C ALA A 24 11.18 3.28 3.52
N GLY A 25 11.69 2.08 3.36
CA GLY A 25 12.62 1.49 4.31
C GLY A 25 11.99 0.62 5.39
N ASP A 26 10.68 0.73 5.60
CA ASP A 26 9.98 -0.13 6.56
C ASP A 26 10.04 -1.58 6.12
N GLU A 27 10.15 -2.49 7.08
CA GLU A 27 10.09 -3.92 6.80
C GLU A 27 8.65 -4.39 6.93
N SER A 28 8.08 -4.81 5.80
CA SER A 28 6.73 -5.32 5.77
C SER A 28 6.52 -5.97 4.41
N SER A 29 5.79 -7.06 4.37
CA SER A 29 5.50 -7.74 3.11
C SER A 29 4.02 -7.88 2.84
N ASP A 30 3.17 -7.23 3.63
CA ASP A 30 1.73 -7.22 3.38
C ASP A 30 1.43 -6.37 2.15
N GLY A 31 0.36 -6.74 1.44
CA GLY A 31 -0.17 -5.90 0.37
C GLY A 31 -1.41 -5.17 0.84
N TYR A 32 -1.93 -4.31 -0.01
CA TYR A 32 -3.09 -3.49 0.33
C TYR A 32 -3.99 -3.31 -0.88
N VAL A 33 -5.29 -3.13 -0.62
CA VAL A 33 -6.26 -2.72 -1.63
C VAL A 33 -6.88 -1.42 -1.13
N LEU A 34 -6.90 -0.41 -1.99
CA LEU A 34 -7.56 0.85 -1.65
C LEU A 34 -9.05 0.69 -1.86
N SER A 35 -9.83 0.73 -0.79
CA SER A 35 -11.29 0.60 -0.90
C SER A 35 -11.97 1.96 -1.02
N MET A 36 -11.38 3.02 -0.46
CA MET A 36 -11.95 4.35 -0.53
C MET A 36 -10.85 5.39 -0.37
N GLY A 37 -10.92 6.47 -1.13
CA GLY A 37 -10.00 7.58 -1.00
C GLY A 37 -8.89 7.56 -2.04
N GLU A 38 -7.71 8.03 -1.64
CA GLU A 38 -6.58 8.15 -2.55
C GLU A 38 -5.28 8.04 -1.76
N ILE A 39 -4.36 7.22 -2.25
CA ILE A 39 -3.05 7.02 -1.61
C ILE A 39 -1.97 7.50 -2.57
N GLN A 40 -1.03 8.28 -2.06
CA GLN A 40 0.15 8.70 -2.81
C GLN A 40 1.33 7.82 -2.42
N LEU A 41 1.92 7.17 -3.42
CA LEU A 41 3.18 6.46 -3.24
C LEU A 41 4.30 7.35 -3.73
N SER A 42 5.29 7.60 -2.89
CA SER A 42 6.38 8.49 -3.25
C SER A 42 7.73 7.92 -2.84
N ARG A 43 8.76 8.22 -3.60
CA ARG A 43 10.13 7.88 -3.24
C ARG A 43 11.09 8.87 -3.86
N ARG A 44 12.22 9.07 -3.17
CA ARG A 44 13.28 9.92 -3.68
C ARG A 44 14.06 9.17 -4.77
N LEU A 45 14.43 9.86 -5.83
CA LEU A 45 15.20 9.28 -6.93
C LEU A 45 16.68 9.60 -6.71
N GLY A 46 17.41 8.60 -6.20
CA GLY A 46 18.84 8.75 -5.94
C GLY A 46 19.10 9.81 -4.89
N GLN A 47 20.12 10.63 -5.13
CA GLN A 47 20.49 11.69 -4.20
C GLN A 47 19.94 13.06 -4.60
N SER A 48 19.12 13.10 -5.64
CA SER A 48 18.51 14.36 -6.06
C SER A 48 17.27 14.63 -5.22
N ASP A 49 16.73 15.85 -5.33
CA ASP A 49 15.47 16.19 -4.68
C ASP A 49 14.26 15.74 -5.49
N ALA A 50 14.51 15.11 -6.64
CA ALA A 50 13.41 14.60 -7.46
C ALA A 50 12.69 13.47 -6.77
N MET A 51 11.37 13.44 -6.94
CA MET A 51 10.52 12.42 -6.36
C MET A 51 9.79 11.68 -7.46
N GLN A 52 9.69 10.37 -7.30
CA GLN A 52 8.79 9.57 -8.12
C GLN A 52 7.48 9.42 -7.35
N ILE A 53 6.37 9.71 -8.01
CA ILE A 53 5.07 9.70 -7.37
C ILE A 53 4.10 8.89 -8.22
N HIS A 54 3.33 8.04 -7.54
CA HIS A 54 2.25 7.28 -8.15
C HIS A 54 1.01 7.44 -7.28
N MET A 55 -0.13 7.77 -7.91
CA MET A 55 -1.39 7.90 -7.18
C MET A 55 -2.17 6.61 -7.31
N VAL A 56 -2.45 5.98 -6.18
CA VAL A 56 -3.26 4.76 -6.12
C VAL A 56 -4.73 5.18 -6.08
N ARG A 57 -5.54 4.55 -6.92
CA ARG A 57 -6.97 4.83 -7.00
C ARG A 57 -7.78 3.70 -6.39
N GLU A 58 -9.03 3.98 -6.11
CA GLU A 58 -9.94 2.98 -5.52
C GLU A 58 -9.96 1.72 -6.37
N GLY A 59 -9.86 0.59 -5.70
CA GLY A 59 -9.84 -0.72 -6.34
C GLY A 59 -8.46 -1.24 -6.69
N GLU A 60 -7.44 -0.39 -6.64
CA GLU A 60 -6.08 -0.83 -6.97
C GLU A 60 -5.42 -1.55 -5.80
N VAL A 61 -4.60 -2.54 -6.15
CA VAL A 61 -3.75 -3.27 -5.20
C VAL A 61 -2.37 -2.61 -5.22
N PHE A 62 -1.79 -2.40 -4.04
CA PHE A 62 -0.46 -1.81 -3.94
C PHE A 62 0.33 -2.45 -2.80
N GLY A 63 1.63 -2.24 -2.80
CA GLY A 63 2.51 -2.78 -1.78
C GLY A 63 2.87 -4.24 -1.95
N VAL A 64 2.48 -4.87 -3.06
CA VAL A 64 2.65 -6.32 -3.26
C VAL A 64 4.04 -6.73 -3.73
N TRP A 65 4.85 -5.79 -4.21
CA TRP A 65 6.16 -6.10 -4.79
C TRP A 65 7.06 -6.84 -3.83
N LYS A 66 7.00 -6.50 -2.56
CA LYS A 66 7.86 -7.10 -1.55
C LYS A 66 7.59 -8.58 -1.37
N ALA A 67 6.33 -8.96 -1.35
CA ALA A 67 5.97 -10.37 -1.22
C ALA A 67 6.46 -11.17 -2.42
N LEU A 68 6.37 -10.59 -3.62
CA LEU A 68 6.74 -11.28 -4.85
C LEU A 68 8.26 -11.43 -5.00
N TYR A 69 9.02 -10.42 -4.59
CA TYR A 69 10.47 -10.41 -4.83
C TYR A 69 11.29 -10.58 -3.56
N GLN A 70 10.64 -10.91 -2.44
CA GLN A 70 11.30 -11.18 -1.18
C GLN A 70 12.16 -10.04 -0.66
N ASN A 71 11.95 -8.84 -1.16
CA ASN A 71 12.59 -7.65 -0.66
C ASN A 71 11.78 -7.15 0.53
N LYS A 72 12.37 -7.18 1.72
CA LYS A 72 11.64 -6.90 2.96
C LYS A 72 11.48 -5.43 3.26
N LYS A 73 12.15 -4.54 2.53
CA LYS A 73 12.05 -3.10 2.78
C LYS A 73 11.17 -2.44 1.74
N ARG A 74 10.31 -1.53 2.20
CA ARG A 74 9.44 -0.78 1.31
C ARG A 74 10.25 0.20 0.46
N ASN A 75 9.91 0.31 -0.81
CA ASN A 75 10.57 1.24 -1.73
C ASN A 75 9.90 2.60 -1.74
N PHE A 76 8.65 2.68 -1.32
CA PHE A 76 7.86 3.91 -1.35
C PHE A 76 7.30 4.21 0.02
N THR A 77 6.99 5.49 0.24
CA THR A 77 6.16 5.92 1.36
C THR A 77 4.74 6.07 0.86
N ALA A 78 3.78 5.49 1.57
CA ALA A 78 2.36 5.56 1.22
C ALA A 78 1.67 6.53 2.16
N THR A 79 1.12 7.61 1.60
CA THR A 79 0.48 8.68 2.35
C THR A 79 -0.95 8.86 1.85
N ALA A 80 -1.91 8.98 2.75
CA ALA A 80 -3.29 9.26 2.37
C ALA A 80 -3.41 10.72 1.91
N SER A 81 -3.78 10.92 0.66
CA SER A 81 -4.00 12.29 0.13
C SER A 81 -5.33 12.86 0.57
N THR A 82 -6.27 11.98 0.88
CA THR A 82 -7.59 12.31 1.42
C THR A 82 -7.89 11.29 2.50
N PRO A 83 -8.91 11.49 3.34
CA PRO A 83 -9.33 10.41 4.23
C PRO A 83 -9.58 9.16 3.41
N SER A 84 -8.96 8.05 3.80
CA SER A 84 -8.92 6.85 2.98
C SER A 84 -9.15 5.62 3.82
N GLU A 85 -9.52 4.54 3.15
CA GLU A 85 -9.70 3.25 3.79
C GLU A 85 -9.04 2.19 2.93
N VAL A 86 -8.22 1.36 3.56
CA VAL A 86 -7.49 0.30 2.87
C VAL A 86 -7.77 -1.05 3.54
N LEU A 87 -7.67 -2.11 2.74
CA LEU A 87 -7.73 -3.47 3.22
C LEU A 87 -6.31 -4.02 3.23
N ILE A 88 -5.95 -4.73 4.30
CA ILE A 88 -4.64 -5.34 4.42
C ILE A 88 -4.71 -6.77 3.90
N ILE A 89 -3.84 -7.12 2.96
CA ILE A 89 -3.70 -8.47 2.46
C ILE A 89 -2.44 -9.04 3.09
N PRO A 90 -2.56 -9.99 4.03
CA PRO A 90 -1.37 -10.56 4.67
C PRO A 90 -0.45 -11.23 3.64
N ASP A 91 0.84 -11.22 3.90
CA ASP A 91 1.82 -11.75 2.96
C ASP A 91 1.64 -13.25 2.70
N TYR A 92 1.15 -14.00 3.68
CA TYR A 92 0.95 -15.45 3.46
C TYR A 92 -0.11 -15.72 2.38
N ILE A 93 -1.06 -14.78 2.20
CA ILE A 93 -2.05 -14.89 1.11
C ILE A 93 -1.39 -14.56 -0.22
N LEU A 94 -0.55 -13.53 -0.26
CA LEU A 94 0.12 -13.10 -1.48
C LEU A 94 1.11 -14.14 -2.00
N LYS A 95 1.77 -14.86 -1.10
CA LYS A 95 2.76 -15.87 -1.47
C LYS A 95 2.14 -17.20 -1.84
N LYS A 96 0.88 -17.39 -1.55
CA LYS A 96 0.19 -18.64 -1.85
C LYS A 96 -0.09 -18.72 -3.34
N LYS A 97 0.21 -19.85 -3.91
CA LYS A 97 -0.04 -20.10 -5.32
C LYS A 97 -1.27 -20.91 -5.54
#